data_d397f8ba5d8bf2ced256b00d0cf0fe6c
#
_entry.id   d397f8ba5d8bf2ced256b00d0cf0fe6c
#
_cell.length_a   1.000
_cell.length_b   1.000
_cell.length_c   1.000
_cell.angle_alpha   90.00
_cell.angle_beta   90.00
_cell.angle_gamma   90.00
#
_symmetry.space_group_name_H-M   'P 1'
#
loop_
_entity.id
_entity.type
_entity.pdbx_description
1 polymer ?
#
loop_
_entity_poly.entity_id
_entity_poly.type
_entity_poly.pdbx_seq_one_letter_code
_entity_poly.pdbx_strand_id
1 'polypeptide(L)'
;MRKILFIAATHGNERDSVKVMRQLEKELPKEKYDYDWIIGNEKAFAANTRFVEQDLNRSAPGDINSPVYEVRRAAELIEYGKNFDVVIDLHGTKTDSGIVTIIPYPTEENIRLAKSAGLSRNVVWYSEKSKIAGPLAQHMPVPAIEFECGPKGTK
;
A
#
# COMPACT_ATOMS: atom_id res chain seq x y z
N MET A 1 -11.95 6.99 -16.90
CA MET A 1 -10.63 7.13 -16.23
C MET A 1 -10.58 6.06 -15.16
N ARG A 2 -9.41 5.45 -14.86
CA ARG A 2 -9.31 4.45 -13.78
C ARG A 2 -9.37 5.16 -12.43
N LYS A 3 -10.15 4.60 -11.51
CA LYS A 3 -10.24 5.06 -10.13
C LYS A 3 -9.14 4.39 -9.28
N ILE A 4 -8.26 5.18 -8.70
CA ILE A 4 -7.07 4.69 -7.99
C ILE A 4 -7.22 4.90 -6.49
N LEU A 5 -6.96 3.87 -5.70
CA LEU A 5 -6.77 3.99 -4.27
C LEU A 5 -5.28 4.00 -3.93
N PHE A 6 -4.84 5.03 -3.22
CA PHE A 6 -3.53 5.01 -2.56
C PHE A 6 -3.72 4.64 -1.08
N ILE A 7 -2.92 3.68 -0.61
CA ILE A 7 -2.82 3.36 0.81
C ILE A 7 -1.49 3.94 1.30
N ALA A 8 -1.54 4.82 2.29
CA ALA A 8 -0.37 5.43 2.89
C ALA A 8 -0.21 4.91 4.32
N ALA A 9 1.01 4.80 4.81
CA ALA A 9 1.30 4.36 6.17
C ALA A 9 0.66 3.02 6.56
N THR A 10 0.78 2.02 5.70
CA THR A 10 0.55 0.60 6.04
C THR A 10 1.44 0.20 7.21
N HIS A 11 2.67 0.73 7.28
CA HIS A 11 3.46 0.81 8.50
C HIS A 11 3.37 2.24 9.06
N GLY A 12 2.86 2.38 10.28
CA GLY A 12 2.54 3.70 10.85
C GLY A 12 3.72 4.66 11.00
N ASN A 13 4.95 4.15 11.08
CA ASN A 13 6.17 4.97 11.12
C ASN A 13 6.69 5.39 9.73
N GLU A 14 6.00 5.05 8.65
CA GLU A 14 6.31 5.48 7.27
C GLU A 14 5.52 6.75 6.91
N ARG A 15 5.80 7.81 7.69
CA ARG A 15 5.02 9.06 7.67
C ARG A 15 5.15 9.86 6.38
N ASP A 16 6.21 9.63 5.61
CA ASP A 16 6.48 10.37 4.38
C ASP A 16 5.45 10.03 3.29
N SER A 17 4.91 8.82 3.27
CA SER A 17 3.82 8.44 2.38
C SER A 17 2.57 9.33 2.57
N VAL A 18 2.23 9.66 3.82
CA VAL A 18 1.11 10.57 4.13
C VAL A 18 1.42 12.01 3.72
N LYS A 19 2.68 12.47 3.86
CA LYS A 19 3.08 13.79 3.39
C LYS A 19 2.97 13.90 1.87
N VAL A 20 3.42 12.85 1.16
CA VAL A 20 3.30 12.75 -0.31
C VAL A 20 1.83 12.83 -0.73
N MET A 21 0.94 12.09 -0.10
CA MET A 21 -0.48 12.13 -0.45
C MET A 21 -1.11 13.51 -0.19
N ARG A 22 -0.78 14.17 0.92
CA ARG A 22 -1.23 15.53 1.21
C ARG A 22 -0.68 16.56 0.22
N GLN A 23 0.51 16.35 -0.32
CA GLN A 23 1.07 17.18 -1.36
C GLN A 23 0.37 16.91 -2.69
N LEU A 24 0.13 15.65 -3.03
CA LEU A 24 -0.55 15.24 -4.24
C LEU A 24 -1.96 15.85 -4.34
N GLU A 25 -2.71 15.90 -3.24
CA GLU A 25 -4.04 16.53 -3.20
C GLU A 25 -4.02 18.02 -3.57
N LYS A 26 -2.92 18.72 -3.33
CA LYS A 26 -2.76 20.13 -3.69
C LYS A 26 -2.38 20.31 -5.17
N GLU A 27 -1.67 19.34 -5.74
CA GLU A 27 -1.11 19.42 -7.09
C GLU A 27 -2.00 18.76 -8.14
N LEU A 28 -2.72 17.72 -7.79
CA LEU A 28 -3.60 16.97 -8.68
C LEU A 28 -5.07 17.15 -8.27
N PRO A 29 -5.79 18.03 -8.92
CA PRO A 29 -7.20 18.26 -8.61
C PRO A 29 -8.05 17.02 -8.91
N LYS A 30 -8.88 16.60 -7.94
CA LYS A 30 -9.74 15.41 -8.03
C LYS A 30 -10.75 15.48 -9.19
N GLU A 31 -11.07 16.68 -9.65
CA GLU A 31 -11.95 16.89 -10.82
C GLU A 31 -11.33 16.38 -12.13
N LYS A 32 -10.00 16.32 -12.18
CA LYS A 32 -9.24 15.87 -13.35
C LYS A 32 -8.71 14.45 -13.22
N TYR A 33 -8.50 13.97 -11.98
CA TYR A 33 -7.91 12.66 -11.67
C TYR A 33 -8.77 11.92 -10.67
N ASP A 34 -9.24 10.75 -11.03
CA ASP A 34 -10.10 9.93 -10.17
C ASP A 34 -9.23 9.08 -9.22
N TYR A 35 -8.98 9.62 -8.05
CA TYR A 35 -8.24 8.92 -7.00
C TYR A 35 -8.77 9.26 -5.61
N ASP A 36 -8.49 8.37 -4.68
CA ASP A 36 -8.66 8.59 -3.25
C ASP A 36 -7.47 8.04 -2.48
N TRP A 37 -7.34 8.39 -1.21
CA TRP A 37 -6.30 7.82 -0.38
C TRP A 37 -6.73 7.68 1.08
N ILE A 38 -6.15 6.70 1.77
CA ILE A 38 -6.41 6.42 3.17
C ILE A 38 -5.11 6.09 3.92
N ILE A 39 -5.14 6.27 5.24
CA ILE A 39 -4.09 5.77 6.12
C ILE A 39 -4.35 4.29 6.36
N GLY A 40 -3.39 3.43 5.99
CA GLY A 40 -3.49 1.98 6.15
C GLY A 40 -3.64 1.58 7.62
N ASN A 41 -2.67 1.93 8.45
CA ASN A 41 -2.66 1.62 9.89
C ASN A 41 -2.79 2.89 10.73
N GLU A 42 -4.02 3.35 10.95
CA GLU A 42 -4.30 4.60 11.67
C GLU A 42 -3.76 4.61 13.10
N LYS A 43 -3.92 3.49 13.84
CA LYS A 43 -3.44 3.39 15.23
C LYS A 43 -1.92 3.43 15.31
N ALA A 44 -1.24 2.67 14.45
CA ALA A 44 0.22 2.68 14.40
C ALA A 44 0.76 4.04 13.91
N PHE A 45 0.05 4.70 12.96
CA PHE A 45 0.39 6.04 12.51
C PHE A 45 0.27 7.07 13.64
N ALA A 46 -0.81 7.04 14.43
CA ALA A 46 -0.99 7.90 15.58
C ALA A 46 0.11 7.68 16.64
N ALA A 47 0.47 6.42 16.89
CA ALA A 47 1.51 6.04 17.84
C ALA A 47 2.94 6.22 17.28
N ASN A 48 3.11 6.52 15.98
CA ASN A 48 4.40 6.57 15.29
C ASN A 48 5.22 5.28 15.44
N THR A 49 4.54 4.13 15.38
CA THR A 49 5.12 2.79 15.43
C THR A 49 4.95 2.08 14.09
N ARG A 50 5.69 1.00 13.85
CA ARG A 50 5.51 0.21 12.64
C ARG A 50 4.13 -0.46 12.62
N PHE A 51 3.72 -1.05 13.74
CA PHE A 51 2.42 -1.67 13.99
C PHE A 51 2.09 -1.58 15.48
N VAL A 52 0.86 -1.90 15.86
CA VAL A 52 0.41 -1.91 17.27
C VAL A 52 0.47 -3.30 17.86
N GLU A 53 -0.16 -4.29 17.22
CA GLU A 53 -0.24 -5.67 17.69
C GLU A 53 0.54 -6.61 16.76
N GLN A 54 0.38 -6.47 15.43
CA GLN A 54 1.16 -7.23 14.45
C GLN A 54 1.32 -6.45 13.12
N ASP A 55 2.24 -6.88 12.27
CA ASP A 55 2.52 -6.22 10.99
C ASP A 55 1.31 -6.31 10.04
N LEU A 56 0.69 -5.14 9.75
CA LEU A 56 -0.46 -5.07 8.84
C LEU A 56 -0.14 -5.66 7.47
N ASN A 57 1.09 -5.45 6.97
CA ASN A 57 1.55 -5.99 5.69
C ASN A 57 1.92 -7.50 5.76
N ARG A 58 1.51 -8.18 6.83
CA ARG A 58 1.56 -9.64 7.04
C ARG A 58 0.24 -10.17 7.59
N SER A 59 -0.80 -9.34 7.64
CA SER A 59 -2.09 -9.67 8.22
C SER A 59 -3.17 -9.98 7.19
N ALA A 60 -2.93 -9.68 5.90
CA ALA A 60 -3.87 -9.98 4.81
C ALA A 60 -3.92 -11.50 4.51
N PRO A 61 -5.08 -12.05 4.17
CA PRO A 61 -6.33 -11.37 3.80
C PRO A 61 -7.13 -10.79 4.98
N GLY A 62 -6.74 -11.09 6.22
CA GLY A 62 -7.43 -10.60 7.40
C GLY A 62 -8.70 -11.37 7.77
N ASP A 63 -9.29 -10.95 8.89
CA ASP A 63 -10.59 -11.41 9.40
C ASP A 63 -11.28 -10.26 10.11
N ILE A 64 -12.44 -9.86 9.64
CA ILE A 64 -13.21 -8.73 10.20
C ILE A 64 -13.64 -8.96 11.66
N ASN A 65 -13.72 -10.20 12.10
CA ASN A 65 -14.08 -10.58 13.45
C ASN A 65 -12.87 -10.83 14.38
N SER A 66 -11.65 -10.68 13.88
CA SER A 66 -10.44 -10.92 14.67
C SER A 66 -10.35 -9.99 15.89
N PRO A 67 -9.91 -10.43 17.05
CA PRO A 67 -9.58 -9.55 18.17
C PRO A 67 -8.36 -8.65 17.87
N VAL A 68 -7.46 -9.08 16.98
CA VAL A 68 -6.23 -8.35 16.60
C VAL A 68 -6.58 -7.22 15.63
N TYR A 69 -6.16 -6.00 15.98
CA TYR A 69 -6.50 -4.80 15.21
C TYR A 69 -6.04 -4.88 13.75
N GLU A 70 -4.79 -5.21 13.49
CA GLU A 70 -4.25 -5.23 12.13
C GLU A 70 -4.88 -6.32 11.25
N VAL A 71 -5.32 -7.43 11.85
CA VAL A 71 -6.03 -8.48 11.11
C VAL A 71 -7.41 -8.00 10.65
N ARG A 72 -8.15 -7.30 11.53
CA ARG A 72 -9.43 -6.67 11.12
C ARG A 72 -9.18 -5.59 10.09
N ARG A 73 -8.17 -4.74 10.31
CA ARG A 73 -7.85 -3.63 9.41
C ARG A 73 -7.48 -4.11 8.00
N ALA A 74 -6.74 -5.22 7.88
CA ALA A 74 -6.45 -5.82 6.58
C ALA A 74 -7.74 -6.20 5.83
N ALA A 75 -8.69 -6.87 6.50
CA ALA A 75 -9.97 -7.22 5.91
C ALA A 75 -10.78 -5.98 5.48
N GLU A 76 -10.82 -4.93 6.32
CA GLU A 76 -11.48 -3.65 6.00
C GLU A 76 -10.89 -2.99 4.75
N LEU A 77 -9.56 -2.94 4.64
CA LEU A 77 -8.86 -2.34 3.52
C LEU A 77 -9.10 -3.10 2.21
N ILE A 78 -9.11 -4.43 2.28
CA ILE A 78 -9.40 -5.29 1.13
C ILE A 78 -10.85 -5.08 0.66
N GLU A 79 -11.79 -5.02 1.59
CA GLU A 79 -13.20 -4.75 1.24
C GLU A 79 -13.36 -3.34 0.62
N TYR A 80 -12.69 -2.34 1.20
CA TYR A 80 -12.71 -0.99 0.66
C TYR A 80 -12.09 -0.90 -0.74
N GLY A 81 -11.02 -1.67 -0.99
CA GLY A 81 -10.34 -1.73 -2.29
C GLY A 81 -11.23 -2.16 -3.45
N LYS A 82 -12.34 -2.88 -3.20
CA LYS A 82 -13.32 -3.28 -4.23
C LYS A 82 -13.97 -2.11 -4.96
N ASN A 83 -13.95 -0.92 -4.37
CA ASN A 83 -14.56 0.29 -4.95
C ASN A 83 -13.63 1.02 -5.95
N PHE A 84 -12.47 0.43 -6.26
CA PHE A 84 -11.44 1.03 -7.11
C PHE A 84 -11.03 0.08 -8.24
N ASP A 85 -10.39 0.64 -9.26
CA ASP A 85 -9.85 -0.15 -10.38
C ASP A 85 -8.40 -0.60 -10.13
N VAL A 86 -7.70 0.12 -9.25
CA VAL A 86 -6.27 -0.10 -8.94
C VAL A 86 -5.99 0.30 -7.50
N VAL A 87 -5.10 -0.43 -6.83
CA VAL A 87 -4.57 -0.07 -5.52
C VAL A 87 -3.05 0.12 -5.60
N ILE A 88 -2.54 1.18 -4.99
CA ILE A 88 -1.12 1.46 -4.83
C ILE A 88 -0.82 1.65 -3.35
N ASP A 89 0.00 0.76 -2.79
CA ASP A 89 0.44 0.84 -1.39
C ASP A 89 1.79 1.56 -1.31
N LEU A 90 1.86 2.62 -0.52
CA LEU A 90 3.03 3.50 -0.42
C LEU A 90 3.86 3.16 0.82
N HIS A 91 5.06 2.65 0.60
CA HIS A 91 6.02 2.25 1.63
C HIS A 91 7.27 3.13 1.65
N GLY A 92 8.01 3.04 2.74
CA GLY A 92 9.34 3.63 2.90
C GLY A 92 10.38 2.60 3.28
N THR A 93 11.57 2.71 2.72
CA THR A 93 12.70 1.82 3.01
C THR A 93 13.49 2.26 4.25
N LYS A 94 14.41 1.41 4.71
CA LYS A 94 15.39 1.78 5.77
C LYS A 94 16.62 2.49 5.19
N THR A 95 16.93 2.21 3.94
CA THR A 95 18.13 2.71 3.25
C THR A 95 17.73 3.45 1.98
N ASP A 96 18.61 4.29 1.47
CA ASP A 96 18.39 4.94 0.19
C ASP A 96 18.56 3.94 -0.97
N SER A 97 17.44 3.36 -1.34
CA SER A 97 17.33 2.46 -2.50
C SER A 97 16.76 3.16 -3.73
N GLY A 98 16.43 4.46 -3.63
CA GLY A 98 15.61 5.17 -4.58
C GLY A 98 14.17 4.63 -4.63
N ILE A 99 13.44 4.95 -5.69
CA ILE A 99 12.06 4.46 -5.85
C ILE A 99 12.07 3.12 -6.58
N VAL A 100 11.35 2.15 -6.03
CA VAL A 100 11.22 0.78 -6.57
C VAL A 100 9.75 0.38 -6.56
N THR A 101 9.27 -0.22 -7.64
CA THR A 101 7.98 -0.90 -7.66
C THR A 101 8.14 -2.33 -7.17
N ILE A 102 7.35 -2.73 -6.19
CA ILE A 102 7.22 -4.12 -5.76
C ILE A 102 5.95 -4.70 -6.35
N ILE A 103 6.07 -5.88 -6.95
CA ILE A 103 4.96 -6.67 -7.48
C ILE A 103 4.81 -7.88 -6.55
N PRO A 104 3.92 -7.83 -5.55
CA PRO A 104 3.80 -8.90 -4.56
C PRO A 104 3.10 -10.15 -5.10
N TYR A 105 2.33 -9.99 -6.19
CA TYR A 105 1.73 -11.10 -6.93
C TYR A 105 1.82 -10.85 -8.44
N PRO A 106 2.63 -11.61 -9.19
CA PRO A 106 2.97 -11.30 -10.57
C PRO A 106 1.90 -11.75 -11.59
N THR A 107 0.68 -11.23 -11.48
CA THR A 107 -0.33 -11.35 -12.53
C THR A 107 0.07 -10.49 -13.73
N GLU A 108 -0.47 -10.80 -14.91
CA GLU A 108 -0.24 -9.98 -16.10
C GLU A 108 -0.69 -8.52 -15.89
N GLU A 109 -1.79 -8.32 -15.15
CA GLU A 109 -2.33 -6.99 -14.84
C GLU A 109 -1.41 -6.22 -13.88
N ASN A 110 -0.90 -6.84 -12.82
CA ASN A 110 0.04 -6.21 -11.90
C ASN A 110 1.37 -5.87 -12.56
N ILE A 111 1.85 -6.73 -13.47
CA ILE A 111 3.05 -6.46 -14.26
C ILE A 111 2.82 -5.27 -15.21
N ARG A 112 1.67 -5.22 -15.89
CA ARG A 112 1.30 -4.08 -16.74
C ARG A 112 1.19 -2.79 -15.94
N LEU A 113 0.56 -2.84 -14.77
CA LEU A 113 0.43 -1.70 -13.86
C LEU A 113 1.81 -1.19 -13.44
N ALA A 114 2.70 -2.06 -12.98
CA ALA A 114 4.06 -1.69 -12.59
C ALA A 114 4.85 -1.04 -13.73
N LYS A 115 4.75 -1.57 -14.96
CA LYS A 115 5.36 -0.97 -16.14
C LYS A 115 4.78 0.39 -16.48
N SER A 116 3.47 0.58 -16.32
CA SER A 116 2.80 1.86 -16.61
C SER A 116 3.19 2.98 -15.63
N ALA A 117 3.69 2.63 -14.45
CA ALA A 117 4.23 3.61 -13.48
C ALA A 117 5.52 4.28 -13.96
N GLY A 118 6.17 3.77 -15.00
CA GLY A 118 7.34 4.40 -15.62
C GLY A 118 8.62 4.32 -14.80
N LEU A 119 8.63 3.57 -13.68
CA LEU A 119 9.83 3.39 -12.87
C LEU A 119 10.77 2.36 -13.50
N SER A 120 12.08 2.64 -13.45
CA SER A 120 13.10 1.79 -14.03
C SER A 120 13.32 0.47 -13.29
N ARG A 121 12.95 0.43 -11.99
CA ARG A 121 13.14 -0.75 -11.15
C ARG A 121 11.82 -1.34 -10.72
N ASN A 122 11.54 -2.56 -11.22
CA ASN A 122 10.38 -3.36 -10.86
C ASN A 122 10.87 -4.69 -10.30
N VAL A 123 10.46 -5.03 -9.11
CA VAL A 123 10.87 -6.23 -8.38
C VAL A 123 9.65 -7.11 -8.12
N VAL A 124 9.69 -8.35 -8.55
CA VAL A 124 8.72 -9.36 -8.13
C VAL A 124 9.14 -9.89 -6.76
N TRP A 125 8.33 -9.62 -5.76
CA TRP A 125 8.54 -10.12 -4.41
C TRP A 125 7.37 -11.02 -4.00
N TYR A 126 7.39 -12.23 -4.50
CA TYR A 126 6.33 -13.20 -4.30
C TYR A 126 6.85 -14.48 -3.67
N SER A 127 6.06 -15.08 -2.80
CA SER A 127 6.27 -16.44 -2.32
C SER A 127 4.93 -17.15 -2.10
N GLU A 128 4.90 -18.47 -2.23
CA GLU A 128 3.71 -19.28 -1.96
C GLU A 128 3.19 -19.10 -0.52
N LYS A 129 4.09 -18.87 0.44
CA LYS A 129 3.73 -18.62 1.84
C LYS A 129 2.92 -17.35 2.03
N SER A 130 3.15 -16.33 1.20
CA SER A 130 2.42 -15.06 1.27
C SER A 130 0.95 -15.16 0.86
N LYS A 131 0.52 -16.28 0.26
CA LYS A 131 -0.90 -16.54 -0.02
C LYS A 131 -1.73 -16.74 1.25
N ILE A 132 -1.13 -17.18 2.35
CA ILE A 132 -1.82 -17.46 3.61
C ILE A 132 -1.85 -16.20 4.48
N ALA A 133 -0.70 -15.55 4.62
CA ALA A 133 -0.55 -14.29 5.33
C ALA A 133 0.58 -13.50 4.66
N GLY A 134 0.25 -12.44 3.97
CA GLY A 134 1.21 -11.75 3.11
C GLY A 134 0.97 -10.26 2.99
N PRO A 135 1.69 -9.65 2.06
CA PRO A 135 1.54 -8.25 1.76
C PRO A 135 0.08 -7.89 1.45
N LEU A 136 -0.35 -6.73 1.93
CA LEU A 136 -1.72 -6.25 1.72
C LEU A 136 -2.06 -6.17 0.23
N ALA A 137 -1.16 -5.63 -0.57
CA ALA A 137 -1.34 -5.49 -2.02
C ALA A 137 -1.51 -6.84 -2.75
N GLN A 138 -0.96 -7.94 -2.23
CA GLN A 138 -1.15 -9.27 -2.81
C GLN A 138 -2.59 -9.76 -2.74
N HIS A 139 -3.32 -9.35 -1.72
CA HIS A 139 -4.67 -9.81 -1.42
C HIS A 139 -5.76 -8.83 -1.88
N MET A 140 -5.37 -7.74 -2.54
CA MET A 140 -6.35 -6.80 -3.10
C MET A 140 -7.19 -7.47 -4.20
N PRO A 141 -8.49 -7.18 -4.25
CA PRO A 141 -9.41 -7.77 -5.24
C PRO A 141 -9.26 -7.19 -6.65
N VAL A 142 -8.43 -6.16 -6.80
CA VAL A 142 -8.11 -5.45 -8.03
C VAL A 142 -6.59 -5.41 -8.23
N PRO A 143 -6.08 -5.08 -9.42
CA PRO A 143 -4.64 -4.93 -9.65
C PRO A 143 -3.98 -4.02 -8.61
N ALA A 144 -2.91 -4.51 -7.98
CA ALA A 144 -2.24 -3.79 -6.90
C ALA A 144 -0.72 -3.98 -6.93
N ILE A 145 -0.01 -2.91 -6.59
CA ILE A 145 1.45 -2.85 -6.46
C ILE A 145 1.84 -2.05 -5.23
N GLU A 146 3.08 -2.18 -4.80
CA GLU A 146 3.66 -1.37 -3.75
C GLU A 146 4.75 -0.45 -4.33
N PHE A 147 4.86 0.78 -3.83
CA PHE A 147 5.99 1.66 -4.08
C PHE A 147 6.85 1.79 -2.84
N GLU A 148 8.11 1.41 -2.95
CA GLU A 148 9.13 1.73 -1.96
C GLU A 148 9.75 3.08 -2.33
N CYS A 149 9.47 4.11 -1.53
CA CYS A 149 9.75 5.51 -1.87
C CYS A 149 11.01 6.09 -1.20
N GLY A 150 12.02 5.27 -0.95
CA GLY A 150 13.28 5.72 -0.33
C GLY A 150 13.26 5.72 1.20
N PRO A 151 14.31 6.22 1.84
CA PRO A 151 14.50 6.08 3.28
C PRO A 151 13.49 6.89 4.07
N LYS A 152 12.99 6.29 5.16
CA LYS A 152 12.08 6.93 6.10
C LYS A 152 12.72 8.16 6.75
N GLY A 153 11.95 9.24 6.87
CA GLY A 153 12.37 10.45 7.57
C GLY A 153 13.32 11.34 6.79
N THR A 154 13.50 11.13 5.49
CA THR A 154 14.17 12.10 4.62
C THR A 154 13.26 13.32 4.39
N LYS A 155 13.86 14.51 4.44
CA LYS A 155 13.16 15.77 4.17
C LYS A 155 13.05 16.05 2.68
#